data_db1019f95972441e6dccb2f153115c26
#
_entry.id   db1019f95972441e6dccb2f153115c26
#
_cell.length_a   1.000
_cell.length_b   1.000
_cell.length_c   1.000
_cell.angle_alpha   90.00
_cell.angle_beta   90.00
_cell.angle_gamma   90.00
#
_symmetry.space_group_name_H-M   'P 1'
#
loop_
_entity.id
_entity.type
_entity.pdbx_description
1 polymer ?
#
loop_
_entity_poly.entity_id
_entity_poly.type
_entity_poly.pdbx_seq_one_letter_code
_entity_poly.pdbx_strand_id
1 'polypeptide(L)'
;MGIALTFCLNAFPVHAGTPMSDRLAVEAGIRTDIAKDLSQPRTPLETLSGRTCLDGRSVDGFEGDILEYWSNLECPYCGIQEPLQAQRDNPNLCIVVRHIPSDEYGESLKKALAYEALRGFSANAAHRFWDAVLPKTSLGIPVPYEAALQAALQEAAIAPEAFADALQAVAPLVSADIVTAQSRIMSTPTWILDGIRFPACDFTAAELPTALELARKTRAGDADAQGRVIGIITRGLLNEALL
;
A
#
# COMPACT_ATOMS: atom_id res chain seq x y z
N MET A 1 10.44 21.42 14.47
CA MET A 1 9.42 22.11 13.65
C MET A 1 8.56 20.96 13.07
N GLY A 2 7.48 20.63 13.79
CA GLY A 2 6.62 19.50 13.44
C GLY A 2 5.67 19.93 12.34
N ILE A 3 5.74 19.28 11.18
CA ILE A 3 4.67 19.30 10.20
C ILE A 3 3.78 18.11 10.57
N ALA A 4 2.66 18.41 11.25
CA ALA A 4 1.64 17.42 11.53
C ALA A 4 1.07 16.91 10.21
N LEU A 5 1.30 15.62 9.91
CA LEU A 5 0.60 14.89 8.86
C LEU A 5 -0.82 14.54 9.34
N THR A 6 -1.67 15.56 9.47
CA THR A 6 -3.08 15.43 9.81
C THR A 6 -3.87 15.16 8.52
N PHE A 7 -3.78 13.98 7.92
CA PHE A 7 -4.50 13.71 6.66
C PHE A 7 -5.24 12.37 6.56
N CYS A 8 -5.21 11.50 7.57
CA CYS A 8 -6.06 10.31 7.56
C CYS A 8 -7.51 10.54 8.04
N LEU A 9 -7.86 11.74 8.53
CA LEU A 9 -9.18 12.01 9.10
C LEU A 9 -10.06 12.94 8.24
N ASN A 10 -9.58 13.42 7.10
CA ASN A 10 -10.35 14.26 6.20
C ASN A 10 -10.50 13.69 4.78
N ALA A 11 -10.52 12.37 4.62
CA ALA A 11 -11.30 11.82 3.54
C ALA A 11 -12.75 12.15 3.88
N PHE A 12 -13.25 13.30 3.40
CA PHE A 12 -14.65 13.68 3.54
C PHE A 12 -15.47 12.48 3.05
N PRO A 13 -16.42 11.97 3.83
CA PRO A 13 -17.41 11.06 3.31
C PRO A 13 -18.21 11.83 2.28
N VAL A 14 -17.82 11.74 1.04
CA VAL A 14 -18.59 12.30 -0.06
C VAL A 14 -19.69 11.31 -0.32
N HIS A 15 -20.83 11.54 0.38
CA HIS A 15 -22.05 10.76 0.21
C HIS A 15 -22.56 10.84 -1.23
N ALA A 16 -23.35 9.86 -1.63
CA ALA A 16 -24.19 9.93 -2.83
C ALA A 16 -24.95 11.26 -2.80
N GLY A 17 -24.57 12.22 -3.65
CA GLY A 17 -25.06 13.59 -3.60
C GLY A 17 -23.98 14.67 -3.62
N THR A 18 -22.69 14.30 -3.77
CA THR A 18 -21.61 15.28 -3.96
C THR A 18 -21.98 16.24 -5.10
N PRO A 19 -21.95 17.56 -4.85
CA PRO A 19 -22.20 18.54 -5.89
C PRO A 19 -21.30 18.29 -7.11
N MET A 20 -21.85 18.46 -8.31
CA MET A 20 -21.09 18.28 -9.57
C MET A 20 -19.83 19.14 -9.60
N SER A 21 -19.86 20.33 -9.00
CA SER A 21 -18.70 21.22 -8.88
C SER A 21 -17.54 20.58 -8.14
N ASP A 22 -17.83 19.88 -7.05
CA ASP A 22 -16.80 19.28 -6.19
C ASP A 22 -16.19 18.05 -6.89
N ARG A 23 -17.02 17.27 -7.57
CA ARG A 23 -16.56 16.16 -8.40
C ARG A 23 -15.60 16.63 -9.52
N LEU A 24 -15.99 17.69 -10.25
CA LEU A 24 -15.15 18.27 -11.30
C LEU A 24 -13.82 18.81 -10.75
N ALA A 25 -13.82 19.40 -9.57
CA ALA A 25 -12.60 19.87 -8.91
C ALA A 25 -11.68 18.70 -8.55
N VAL A 26 -12.22 17.60 -8.02
CA VAL A 26 -11.48 16.37 -7.71
C VAL A 26 -10.89 15.78 -8.99
N GLU A 27 -11.66 15.63 -10.06
CA GLU A 27 -11.18 15.10 -11.33
C GLU A 27 -10.08 15.98 -11.96
N ALA A 28 -10.18 17.30 -11.84
CA ALA A 28 -9.12 18.20 -12.31
C ALA A 28 -7.82 18.03 -11.52
N GLY A 29 -7.90 17.84 -10.21
CA GLY A 29 -6.77 17.49 -9.37
C GLY A 29 -6.12 16.17 -9.78
N ILE A 30 -6.93 15.12 -9.97
CA ILE A 30 -6.46 13.80 -10.42
C ILE A 30 -5.74 13.89 -11.78
N ARG A 31 -6.28 14.65 -12.74
CA ARG A 31 -5.62 14.85 -14.05
C ARG A 31 -4.24 15.47 -13.90
N THR A 32 -4.11 16.45 -13.00
CA THR A 32 -2.82 17.09 -12.69
C THR A 32 -1.84 16.10 -12.08
N ASP A 33 -2.30 15.28 -11.13
CA ASP A 33 -1.47 14.25 -10.49
C ASP A 33 -1.03 13.17 -11.47
N ILE A 34 -1.92 12.68 -12.33
CA ILE A 34 -1.57 11.73 -13.40
C ILE A 34 -0.54 12.35 -14.34
N ALA A 35 -0.72 13.59 -14.77
CA ALA A 35 0.26 14.27 -15.63
C ALA A 35 1.64 14.37 -14.96
N LYS A 36 1.66 14.64 -13.65
CA LYS A 36 2.88 14.63 -12.84
C LYS A 36 3.50 13.23 -12.78
N ASP A 37 2.72 12.19 -12.55
CA ASP A 37 3.21 10.81 -12.51
C ASP A 37 3.76 10.36 -13.87
N LEU A 38 3.10 10.74 -14.96
CA LEU A 38 3.56 10.44 -16.32
C LEU A 38 4.87 11.16 -16.68
N SER A 39 5.13 12.32 -16.09
CA SER A 39 6.39 13.06 -16.26
C SER A 39 7.55 12.46 -15.46
N GLN A 40 7.28 11.57 -14.51
CA GLN A 40 8.28 10.89 -13.71
C GLN A 40 8.67 9.55 -14.36
N PRO A 41 9.92 9.10 -14.21
CA PRO A 41 10.25 7.72 -14.54
C PRO A 41 9.44 6.76 -13.65
N ARG A 42 9.25 5.52 -14.11
CA ARG A 42 8.78 4.45 -13.24
C ARG A 42 9.72 4.33 -12.04
N THR A 43 9.20 3.83 -10.92
CA THR A 43 10.05 3.56 -9.75
C THR A 43 11.25 2.72 -10.19
N PRO A 44 12.48 3.20 -10.02
CA PRO A 44 13.65 2.42 -10.36
C PRO A 44 13.70 1.13 -9.55
N LEU A 45 13.96 -0.01 -10.18
CA LEU A 45 14.03 -1.31 -9.50
C LEU A 45 15.06 -1.32 -8.38
N GLU A 46 16.15 -0.54 -8.51
CA GLU A 46 17.16 -0.40 -7.48
C GLU A 46 16.61 0.11 -6.15
N THR A 47 15.52 0.89 -6.18
CA THR A 47 14.86 1.37 -4.96
C THR A 47 14.05 0.30 -4.26
N LEU A 48 13.79 -0.82 -4.93
CA LEU A 48 13.08 -1.99 -4.42
C LEU A 48 14.02 -3.17 -4.14
N SER A 49 15.32 -3.02 -4.42
CA SER A 49 16.32 -4.07 -4.15
C SER A 49 16.33 -4.47 -2.67
N GLY A 50 16.50 -5.75 -2.42
CA GLY A 50 16.45 -6.35 -1.09
C GLY A 50 15.03 -6.51 -0.53
N ARG A 51 13.99 -6.15 -1.28
CA ARG A 51 12.59 -6.37 -0.88
C ARG A 51 12.06 -7.71 -1.39
N THR A 52 10.95 -8.11 -0.82
CA THR A 52 10.23 -9.31 -1.24
C THR A 52 8.80 -8.97 -1.66
N CYS A 53 8.27 -9.76 -2.56
CA CYS A 53 6.85 -9.76 -2.93
C CYS A 53 5.99 -10.26 -1.76
N LEU A 54 4.69 -10.03 -1.79
CA LEU A 54 3.76 -10.54 -0.75
C LEU A 54 3.86 -12.06 -0.55
N ASP A 55 4.15 -12.82 -1.60
CA ASP A 55 4.31 -14.29 -1.53
C ASP A 55 5.70 -14.77 -1.06
N GLY A 56 6.59 -13.84 -0.72
CA GLY A 56 7.94 -14.12 -0.23
C GLY A 56 9.00 -14.25 -1.33
N ARG A 57 8.66 -14.16 -2.61
CA ARG A 57 9.66 -14.13 -3.70
C ARG A 57 10.50 -12.85 -3.61
N SER A 58 11.79 -12.95 -3.97
CA SER A 58 12.64 -11.76 -4.05
C SER A 58 12.21 -10.85 -5.21
N VAL A 59 12.30 -9.55 -5.01
CA VAL A 59 12.21 -8.55 -6.09
C VAL A 59 13.45 -8.63 -6.99
N ASP A 60 14.60 -8.91 -6.40
CA ASP A 60 15.84 -9.01 -7.15
C ASP A 60 15.79 -10.20 -8.12
N GLY A 61 15.93 -9.90 -9.42
CA GLY A 61 15.82 -10.88 -10.50
C GLY A 61 14.39 -11.26 -10.89
N PHE A 62 13.37 -10.58 -10.38
CA PHE A 62 11.99 -10.82 -10.80
C PHE A 62 11.74 -10.21 -12.19
N GLU A 63 11.29 -11.04 -13.14
CA GLU A 63 11.10 -10.63 -14.55
C GLU A 63 9.67 -10.17 -14.88
N GLY A 64 8.74 -10.26 -13.93
CA GLY A 64 7.35 -9.88 -14.13
C GLY A 64 7.05 -8.43 -13.73
N ASP A 65 5.78 -8.17 -13.47
CA ASP A 65 5.29 -6.86 -13.05
C ASP A 65 5.49 -6.62 -11.57
N ILE A 66 6.14 -5.53 -11.21
CA ILE A 66 6.31 -5.11 -9.83
C ILE A 66 5.37 -3.94 -9.56
N LEU A 67 4.50 -4.12 -8.56
CA LEU A 67 3.54 -3.13 -8.09
C LEU A 67 3.89 -2.72 -6.66
N GLU A 68 3.69 -1.45 -6.33
CA GLU A 68 3.87 -0.98 -4.97
C GLU A 68 2.50 -0.82 -4.29
N TYR A 69 2.37 -1.37 -3.10
CA TYR A 69 1.22 -1.18 -2.22
C TYR A 69 1.65 -0.41 -0.97
N TRP A 70 1.33 0.87 -0.94
CA TRP A 70 1.66 1.77 0.16
C TRP A 70 0.61 1.71 1.26
N SER A 71 1.03 1.37 2.46
CA SER A 71 0.15 0.99 3.54
C SER A 71 0.61 1.54 4.89
N ASN A 72 -0.35 1.60 5.81
CA ASN A 72 -0.13 1.86 7.23
C ASN A 72 -0.88 0.81 8.04
N LEU A 73 -0.21 0.12 8.96
CA LEU A 73 -0.83 -0.93 9.80
C LEU A 73 -1.78 -0.37 10.87
N GLU A 74 -1.96 0.93 10.92
CA GLU A 74 -3.01 1.61 11.69
C GLU A 74 -4.19 2.08 10.82
N CYS A 75 -4.09 1.93 9.50
CA CYS A 75 -5.15 2.32 8.59
C CYS A 75 -6.16 1.18 8.42
N PRO A 76 -7.43 1.35 8.79
CA PRO A 76 -8.44 0.29 8.75
C PRO A 76 -8.79 -0.18 7.34
N TYR A 77 -8.39 0.57 6.32
CA TYR A 77 -8.61 0.27 4.91
C TYR A 77 -7.41 -0.42 4.23
N CYS A 78 -6.34 -0.70 4.99
CA CYS A 78 -5.08 -1.24 4.45
C CYS A 78 -4.97 -2.77 4.59
N GLY A 79 -6.00 -3.51 4.20
CA GLY A 79 -5.95 -4.98 4.16
C GLY A 79 -5.00 -5.52 3.10
N ILE A 80 -4.47 -6.73 3.29
CA ILE A 80 -3.57 -7.38 2.32
C ILE A 80 -4.16 -8.66 1.72
N GLN A 81 -5.35 -9.08 2.11
CA GLN A 81 -5.92 -10.35 1.64
C GLN A 81 -6.18 -10.32 0.14
N GLU A 82 -6.82 -9.27 -0.38
CA GLU A 82 -7.06 -9.12 -1.81
C GLU A 82 -5.76 -8.93 -2.62
N PRO A 83 -4.80 -8.06 -2.21
CA PRO A 83 -3.49 -8.00 -2.85
C PRO A 83 -2.76 -9.34 -2.89
N LEU A 84 -2.78 -10.08 -1.77
CA LEU A 84 -2.16 -11.40 -1.69
C LEU A 84 -2.83 -12.41 -2.63
N GLN A 85 -4.16 -12.40 -2.70
CA GLN A 85 -4.90 -13.27 -3.62
C GLN A 85 -4.60 -12.88 -5.08
N ALA A 86 -4.59 -11.59 -5.40
CA ALA A 86 -4.24 -11.10 -6.73
C ALA A 86 -2.84 -11.57 -7.17
N GLN A 87 -1.87 -11.53 -6.25
CA GLN A 87 -0.53 -12.02 -6.55
C GLN A 87 -0.48 -13.54 -6.75
N ARG A 88 -1.20 -14.32 -5.93
CA ARG A 88 -1.29 -15.77 -6.07
C ARG A 88 -1.93 -16.21 -7.39
N ASP A 89 -2.96 -15.51 -7.82
CA ASP A 89 -3.66 -15.78 -9.07
C ASP A 89 -2.86 -15.35 -10.32
N ASN A 90 -1.86 -14.46 -10.12
CA ASN A 90 -1.04 -13.93 -11.20
C ASN A 90 0.46 -14.14 -10.89
N PRO A 91 1.05 -15.28 -11.30
CA PRO A 91 2.43 -15.62 -10.97
C PRO A 91 3.47 -14.61 -11.54
N ASN A 92 3.09 -13.84 -12.55
CA ASN A 92 3.91 -12.78 -13.13
C ASN A 92 3.78 -11.43 -12.40
N LEU A 93 3.04 -11.39 -11.29
CA LEU A 93 2.92 -10.23 -10.43
C LEU A 93 3.84 -10.36 -9.21
N CYS A 94 4.43 -9.24 -8.81
CA CYS A 94 5.10 -9.05 -7.53
C CYS A 94 4.54 -7.79 -6.86
N ILE A 95 3.82 -7.96 -5.77
CA ILE A 95 3.29 -6.83 -4.99
C ILE A 95 4.22 -6.58 -3.82
N VAL A 96 4.86 -5.41 -3.81
CA VAL A 96 5.77 -4.97 -2.76
C VAL A 96 5.01 -4.05 -1.81
N VAL A 97 4.94 -4.43 -0.54
CA VAL A 97 4.41 -3.54 0.48
C VAL A 97 5.44 -2.46 0.80
N ARG A 98 4.96 -1.21 0.88
CA ARG A 98 5.72 -0.04 1.33
C ARG A 98 4.99 0.59 2.50
N HIS A 99 5.74 1.14 3.45
CA HIS A 99 5.17 1.57 4.73
C HIS A 99 5.15 3.09 4.87
N ILE A 100 3.99 3.59 5.34
CA ILE A 100 3.84 4.98 5.76
C ILE A 100 3.41 4.99 7.23
N PRO A 101 4.35 4.71 8.16
CA PRO A 101 4.03 4.81 9.57
C PRO A 101 3.70 6.26 9.93
N SER A 102 2.76 6.44 10.83
CA SER A 102 2.32 7.72 11.32
C SER A 102 2.57 7.80 12.83
N ASP A 103 3.24 8.85 13.28
CA ASP A 103 3.45 9.08 14.72
C ASP A 103 2.13 9.31 15.46
N GLU A 104 1.08 9.71 14.75
CA GLU A 104 -0.24 9.95 15.32
C GLU A 104 -0.85 8.72 15.99
N TYR A 105 -0.49 7.52 15.50
CA TYR A 105 -0.99 6.25 16.02
C TYR A 105 -0.01 5.51 16.93
N GLY A 106 1.13 6.11 17.25
CA GLY A 106 2.08 5.69 18.28
C GLY A 106 2.83 4.37 18.04
N GLU A 107 2.20 3.35 17.49
CA GLU A 107 2.79 2.02 17.26
C GLU A 107 3.02 1.68 15.79
N SER A 108 2.60 2.56 14.89
CA SER A 108 2.60 2.30 13.45
C SER A 108 3.99 1.97 12.91
N LEU A 109 5.04 2.67 13.37
CA LEU A 109 6.43 2.38 13.01
C LEU A 109 6.90 1.01 13.52
N LYS A 110 6.58 0.67 14.78
CA LYS A 110 6.92 -0.64 15.36
C LYS A 110 6.28 -1.78 14.57
N LYS A 111 5.01 -1.62 14.19
CA LYS A 111 4.28 -2.59 13.38
C LYS A 111 4.88 -2.76 12.00
N ALA A 112 5.26 -1.68 11.34
CA ALA A 112 5.91 -1.72 10.03
C ALA A 112 7.26 -2.46 10.09
N LEU A 113 8.11 -2.14 11.07
CA LEU A 113 9.39 -2.82 11.30
C LEU A 113 9.20 -4.30 11.61
N ALA A 114 8.25 -4.63 12.49
CA ALA A 114 7.97 -6.02 12.86
C ALA A 114 7.46 -6.83 11.65
N TYR A 115 6.58 -6.26 10.84
CA TYR A 115 6.09 -6.90 9.63
C TYR A 115 7.24 -7.24 8.67
N GLU A 116 8.11 -6.28 8.36
CA GLU A 116 9.23 -6.50 7.46
C GLU A 116 10.25 -7.51 8.03
N ALA A 117 10.53 -7.45 9.34
CA ALA A 117 11.40 -8.42 10.00
C ALA A 117 10.82 -9.84 9.93
N LEU A 118 9.53 -10.03 10.25
CA LEU A 118 8.85 -11.31 10.16
C LEU A 118 8.86 -11.87 8.74
N ARG A 119 8.71 -11.02 7.72
CA ARG A 119 8.73 -11.42 6.31
C ARG A 119 10.06 -12.08 5.91
N GLY A 120 11.17 -11.62 6.46
CA GLY A 120 12.48 -12.22 6.24
C GLY A 120 12.56 -13.68 6.69
N PHE A 121 11.73 -14.10 7.64
CA PHE A 121 11.66 -15.50 8.10
C PHE A 121 10.48 -16.27 7.49
N SER A 122 9.30 -15.65 7.47
CA SER A 122 8.06 -16.29 7.03
C SER A 122 7.03 -15.26 6.57
N ALA A 123 6.75 -15.24 5.26
CA ALA A 123 5.67 -14.42 4.70
C ALA A 123 4.33 -14.71 5.40
N ASN A 124 4.08 -15.97 5.74
CA ASN A 124 2.84 -16.40 6.36
C ASN A 124 2.68 -15.85 7.79
N ALA A 125 3.75 -15.89 8.59
CA ALA A 125 3.75 -15.29 9.94
C ALA A 125 3.58 -13.77 9.87
N ALA A 126 4.24 -13.10 8.92
CA ALA A 126 4.08 -11.66 8.69
C ALA A 126 2.63 -11.30 8.32
N HIS A 127 1.98 -12.07 7.44
CA HIS A 127 0.59 -11.82 7.05
C HIS A 127 -0.39 -12.01 8.21
N ARG A 128 -0.19 -13.04 9.05
CA ARG A 128 -1.02 -13.23 10.25
C ARG A 128 -0.81 -12.13 11.27
N PHE A 129 0.43 -11.69 11.45
CA PHE A 129 0.72 -10.53 12.27
C PHE A 129 -0.01 -9.29 11.77
N TRP A 130 0.06 -9.00 10.45
CA TRP A 130 -0.66 -7.91 9.82
C TRP A 130 -2.15 -7.97 10.11
N ASP A 131 -2.79 -9.11 9.81
CA ASP A 131 -4.22 -9.29 10.03
C ASP A 131 -4.65 -9.15 11.48
N ALA A 132 -3.77 -9.50 12.42
CA ALA A 132 -4.03 -9.39 13.85
C ALA A 132 -3.96 -7.94 14.36
N VAL A 133 -2.99 -7.15 13.87
CA VAL A 133 -2.75 -5.78 14.37
C VAL A 133 -3.50 -4.70 13.61
N LEU A 134 -4.03 -5.01 12.42
CA LEU A 134 -4.75 -4.05 11.59
C LEU A 134 -6.10 -3.70 12.22
N PRO A 135 -6.43 -2.41 12.43
CA PRO A 135 -7.77 -2.00 12.82
C PRO A 135 -8.76 -2.40 11.72
N LYS A 136 -9.79 -3.15 12.04
CA LYS A 136 -10.81 -3.56 11.05
C LYS A 136 -12.04 -2.67 11.20
N THR A 137 -12.54 -2.14 10.09
CA THR A 137 -13.78 -1.33 10.06
C THR A 137 -15.01 -2.12 10.49
N SER A 138 -14.98 -3.46 10.37
CA SER A 138 -16.04 -4.38 10.76
C SER A 138 -15.63 -5.21 11.98
N LEU A 139 -16.01 -4.75 13.19
CA LEU A 139 -16.23 -5.60 14.37
C LEU A 139 -15.03 -6.27 15.06
N GLY A 140 -13.77 -6.00 14.72
CA GLY A 140 -12.64 -6.59 15.43
C GLY A 140 -11.81 -5.55 16.16
N ILE A 141 -11.69 -5.69 17.50
CA ILE A 141 -10.65 -4.98 18.24
C ILE A 141 -9.31 -5.56 17.78
N PRO A 142 -8.34 -4.73 17.32
CA PRO A 142 -7.02 -5.23 16.93
C PRO A 142 -6.38 -5.98 18.10
N VAL A 143 -5.66 -7.04 17.78
CA VAL A 143 -4.84 -7.73 18.80
C VAL A 143 -3.72 -6.77 19.21
N PRO A 144 -3.45 -6.61 20.52
CA PRO A 144 -2.32 -5.81 20.98
C PRO A 144 -1.01 -6.24 20.31
N TYR A 145 -0.18 -5.27 19.97
CA TYR A 145 1.07 -5.49 19.22
C TYR A 145 1.93 -6.63 19.80
N GLU A 146 2.18 -6.59 21.12
CA GLU A 146 3.02 -7.57 21.79
C GLU A 146 2.46 -9.00 21.70
N ALA A 147 1.15 -9.15 21.85
CA ALA A 147 0.49 -10.45 21.76
C ALA A 147 0.50 -11.00 20.32
N ALA A 148 0.26 -10.14 19.33
CA ALA A 148 0.32 -10.51 17.91
C ALA A 148 1.74 -10.90 17.50
N LEU A 149 2.74 -10.12 17.93
CA LEU A 149 4.15 -10.41 17.66
C LEU A 149 4.59 -11.73 18.31
N GLN A 150 4.26 -11.93 19.57
CA GLN A 150 4.61 -13.18 20.26
C GLN A 150 4.01 -14.39 19.56
N ALA A 151 2.75 -14.32 19.13
CA ALA A 151 2.11 -15.40 18.40
C ALA A 151 2.83 -15.68 17.05
N ALA A 152 3.20 -14.65 16.31
CA ALA A 152 3.91 -14.78 15.04
C ALA A 152 5.31 -15.38 15.21
N LEU A 153 6.06 -14.96 16.25
CA LEU A 153 7.39 -15.50 16.56
C LEU A 153 7.33 -16.98 16.95
N GLN A 154 6.36 -17.35 17.78
CA GLN A 154 6.15 -18.74 18.20
C GLN A 154 5.79 -19.64 17.02
N GLU A 155 4.88 -19.19 16.17
CA GLU A 155 4.43 -19.94 15.00
C GLU A 155 5.57 -20.20 14.01
N ALA A 156 6.38 -19.19 13.74
CA ALA A 156 7.51 -19.29 12.83
C ALA A 156 8.79 -19.84 13.47
N ALA A 157 8.73 -20.21 14.76
CA ALA A 157 9.87 -20.68 15.58
C ALA A 157 11.09 -19.72 15.50
N ILE A 158 10.83 -18.41 15.54
CA ILE A 158 11.86 -17.37 15.46
C ILE A 158 12.39 -17.08 16.87
N ALA A 159 13.71 -17.19 17.05
CA ALA A 159 14.37 -16.80 18.29
C ALA A 159 14.35 -15.28 18.49
N PRO A 160 14.15 -14.78 19.74
CA PRO A 160 14.10 -13.34 20.00
C PRO A 160 15.32 -12.58 19.52
N GLU A 161 16.50 -13.16 19.66
CA GLU A 161 17.78 -12.55 19.24
C GLU A 161 17.83 -12.40 17.70
N ALA A 162 17.43 -13.45 16.97
CA ALA A 162 17.38 -13.41 15.51
C ALA A 162 16.34 -12.38 15.00
N PHE A 163 15.23 -12.22 15.71
CA PHE A 163 14.24 -11.20 15.40
C PHE A 163 14.78 -9.79 15.67
N ALA A 164 15.51 -9.59 16.78
CA ALA A 164 16.13 -8.30 17.09
C ALA A 164 17.14 -7.88 16.00
N ASP A 165 17.94 -8.80 15.51
CA ASP A 165 18.88 -8.55 14.40
C ASP A 165 18.13 -8.22 13.11
N ALA A 166 17.04 -8.92 12.82
CA ALA A 166 16.20 -8.65 11.66
C ALA A 166 15.54 -7.28 11.71
N LEU A 167 15.08 -6.82 12.90
CA LEU A 167 14.54 -5.46 13.07
C LEU A 167 15.57 -4.39 12.69
N GLN A 168 16.83 -4.57 13.08
CA GLN A 168 17.91 -3.65 12.70
C GLN A 168 18.17 -3.68 11.21
N ALA A 169 18.16 -4.86 10.60
CA ALA A 169 18.42 -5.04 9.17
C ALA A 169 17.35 -4.39 8.28
N VAL A 170 16.07 -4.39 8.70
CA VAL A 170 14.95 -3.81 7.91
C VAL A 170 14.72 -2.32 8.18
N ALA A 171 15.28 -1.75 9.24
CA ALA A 171 15.08 -0.35 9.58
C ALA A 171 15.44 0.62 8.43
N PRO A 172 16.52 0.43 7.67
CA PRO A 172 16.82 1.28 6.51
C PRO A 172 15.74 1.20 5.42
N LEU A 173 15.12 0.03 5.19
CA LEU A 173 14.06 -0.14 4.19
C LEU A 173 12.81 0.68 4.57
N VAL A 174 12.37 0.58 5.82
CA VAL A 174 11.21 1.35 6.31
C VAL A 174 11.52 2.86 6.33
N SER A 175 12.75 3.24 6.71
CA SER A 175 13.18 4.65 6.67
C SER A 175 13.16 5.21 5.25
N ALA A 176 13.60 4.44 4.26
CA ALA A 176 13.54 4.85 2.85
C ALA A 176 12.08 5.00 2.35
N ASP A 177 11.15 4.18 2.86
CA ASP A 177 9.73 4.33 2.58
C ASP A 177 9.20 5.66 3.11
N ILE A 178 9.50 5.99 4.36
CA ILE A 178 9.06 7.25 4.98
C ILE A 178 9.54 8.45 4.15
N VAL A 179 10.81 8.47 3.77
CA VAL A 179 11.39 9.57 2.96
C VAL A 179 10.70 9.66 1.60
N THR A 180 10.47 8.52 0.94
CA THR A 180 9.79 8.48 -0.36
C THR A 180 8.34 8.94 -0.23
N ALA A 181 7.62 8.50 0.80
CA ALA A 181 6.22 8.83 1.04
C ALA A 181 6.00 10.33 1.19
N GLN A 182 6.90 11.03 1.91
CA GLN A 182 6.80 12.49 2.14
C GLN A 182 6.67 13.30 0.85
N SER A 183 7.22 12.82 -0.26
CA SER A 183 7.21 13.53 -1.54
C SER A 183 6.17 13.01 -2.54
N ARG A 184 5.64 11.81 -2.34
CA ARG A 184 4.84 11.13 -3.36
C ARG A 184 3.49 10.63 -2.90
N ILE A 185 3.33 10.25 -1.63
CA ILE A 185 2.17 9.52 -1.16
C ILE A 185 1.41 10.39 -0.16
N MET A 186 0.12 10.61 -0.42
CA MET A 186 -0.72 11.51 0.36
C MET A 186 -1.71 10.76 1.26
N SER A 187 -1.96 9.49 0.99
CA SER A 187 -2.95 8.68 1.73
C SER A 187 -2.60 7.20 1.69
N THR A 188 -3.22 6.40 2.56
CA THR A 188 -3.16 4.94 2.56
C THR A 188 -4.57 4.35 2.55
N PRO A 189 -4.81 3.26 1.82
CA PRO A 189 -3.86 2.62 0.90
C PRO A 189 -3.61 3.47 -0.36
N THR A 190 -2.42 3.35 -0.95
CA THR A 190 -2.14 3.88 -2.29
C THR A 190 -1.41 2.79 -3.09
N TRP A 191 -1.91 2.50 -4.29
CA TRP A 191 -1.21 1.66 -5.25
C TRP A 191 -0.34 2.51 -6.18
N ILE A 192 0.80 1.96 -6.59
CA ILE A 192 1.53 2.47 -7.75
C ILE A 192 1.55 1.36 -8.80
N LEU A 193 0.82 1.59 -9.89
CA LEU A 193 0.70 0.70 -11.03
C LEU A 193 1.37 1.36 -12.23
N ASP A 194 2.42 0.76 -12.74
CA ASP A 194 3.21 1.32 -13.86
C ASP A 194 3.63 2.79 -13.64
N GLY A 195 3.90 3.17 -12.39
CA GLY A 195 4.31 4.52 -11.99
C GLY A 195 3.17 5.52 -11.81
N ILE A 196 1.92 5.12 -12.02
CA ILE A 196 0.73 5.94 -11.76
C ILE A 196 0.18 5.60 -10.38
N ARG A 197 -0.10 6.65 -9.58
CA ARG A 197 -0.68 6.51 -8.24
C ARG A 197 -2.20 6.33 -8.31
N PHE A 198 -2.69 5.37 -7.54
CA PHE A 198 -4.12 5.13 -7.30
C PHE A 198 -4.40 5.27 -5.80
N PRO A 199 -4.58 6.51 -5.30
CA PRO A 199 -4.83 6.75 -3.88
C PRO A 199 -6.22 6.28 -3.48
N ALA A 200 -6.33 5.74 -2.26
CA ALA A 200 -7.56 5.27 -1.64
C ALA A 200 -8.36 4.23 -2.48
N CYS A 201 -7.73 3.63 -3.49
CA CYS A 201 -8.35 2.58 -4.27
C CYS A 201 -8.18 1.22 -3.57
N ASP A 202 -9.29 0.51 -3.44
CA ASP A 202 -9.32 -0.87 -2.96
C ASP A 202 -9.66 -1.75 -4.17
N PHE A 203 -8.64 -2.43 -4.69
CA PHE A 203 -8.80 -3.32 -5.83
C PHE A 203 -9.02 -4.76 -5.35
N THR A 204 -10.07 -5.38 -5.84
CA THR A 204 -10.21 -6.84 -5.73
C THR A 204 -9.12 -7.55 -6.53
N ALA A 205 -8.88 -8.80 -6.21
CA ALA A 205 -7.91 -9.64 -6.93
C ALA A 205 -8.18 -9.68 -8.44
N ALA A 206 -9.46 -9.63 -8.85
CA ALA A 206 -9.86 -9.63 -10.25
C ALA A 206 -9.67 -8.27 -10.95
N GLU A 207 -9.77 -7.17 -10.21
CA GLU A 207 -9.67 -5.82 -10.77
C GLU A 207 -8.23 -5.34 -10.96
N LEU A 208 -7.31 -5.78 -10.12
CA LEU A 208 -5.93 -5.31 -10.12
C LEU A 208 -5.21 -5.51 -11.48
N PRO A 209 -5.30 -6.65 -12.17
CA PRO A 209 -4.71 -6.82 -13.50
C PRO A 209 -5.29 -5.83 -14.53
N THR A 210 -6.60 -5.57 -14.45
CA THR A 210 -7.26 -4.60 -15.34
C THR A 210 -6.78 -3.18 -15.07
N ALA A 211 -6.65 -2.79 -13.80
CA ALA A 211 -6.14 -1.48 -13.41
C ALA A 211 -4.68 -1.28 -13.87
N LEU A 212 -3.84 -2.33 -13.76
CA LEU A 212 -2.47 -2.31 -14.27
C LEU A 212 -2.42 -2.10 -15.79
N GLU A 213 -3.25 -2.82 -16.53
CA GLU A 213 -3.31 -2.66 -17.99
C GLU A 213 -3.77 -1.25 -18.41
N LEU A 214 -4.74 -0.68 -17.68
CA LEU A 214 -5.17 0.70 -17.88
C LEU A 214 -4.04 1.71 -17.57
N ALA A 215 -3.27 1.48 -16.52
CA ALA A 215 -2.13 2.32 -16.19
C ALA A 215 -1.08 2.31 -17.32
N ARG A 216 -0.77 1.13 -17.87
CA ARG A 216 0.14 0.97 -19.02
C ARG A 216 -0.34 1.71 -20.26
N LYS A 217 -1.61 1.54 -20.63
CA LYS A 217 -2.22 2.22 -21.76
C LYS A 217 -2.20 3.74 -21.58
N THR A 218 -2.52 4.20 -20.36
CA THR A 218 -2.45 5.62 -20.01
C THR A 218 -1.03 6.17 -20.21
N ARG A 219 -0.01 5.43 -19.76
CA ARG A 219 1.39 5.82 -19.96
C ARG A 219 1.81 5.78 -21.42
N ALA A 220 1.21 4.93 -22.24
CA ALA A 220 1.41 4.89 -23.69
C ALA A 220 0.63 6.00 -24.45
N GLY A 221 -0.12 6.86 -23.75
CA GLY A 221 -0.84 7.99 -24.35
C GLY A 221 -2.28 7.68 -24.76
N ASP A 222 -2.86 6.57 -24.34
CA ASP A 222 -4.26 6.22 -24.61
C ASP A 222 -5.20 7.10 -23.75
N ALA A 223 -5.93 8.01 -24.42
CA ALA A 223 -6.83 8.96 -23.76
C ALA A 223 -8.06 8.29 -23.13
N ASP A 224 -8.57 7.20 -23.71
CA ASP A 224 -9.71 6.46 -23.16
C ASP A 224 -9.29 5.72 -21.89
N ALA A 225 -8.10 5.09 -21.90
CA ALA A 225 -7.53 4.48 -20.71
C ALA A 225 -7.31 5.51 -19.61
N GLN A 226 -6.77 6.69 -19.94
CA GLN A 226 -6.61 7.78 -18.98
C GLN A 226 -7.95 8.22 -18.37
N GLY A 227 -9.00 8.36 -19.18
CA GLY A 227 -10.34 8.67 -18.70
C GLY A 227 -10.87 7.63 -17.70
N ARG A 228 -10.64 6.36 -17.98
CA ARG A 228 -11.02 5.25 -17.07
C ARG A 228 -10.21 5.24 -15.78
N VAL A 229 -8.90 5.50 -15.84
CA VAL A 229 -8.03 5.65 -14.65
C VAL A 229 -8.55 6.78 -13.76
N ILE A 230 -8.86 7.95 -14.34
CA ILE A 230 -9.46 9.06 -13.59
C ILE A 230 -10.75 8.64 -12.92
N GLY A 231 -11.63 7.94 -13.62
CA GLY A 231 -12.88 7.43 -13.06
C GLY A 231 -12.68 6.46 -11.88
N ILE A 232 -11.69 5.58 -11.95
CA ILE A 232 -11.34 4.66 -10.86
C ILE A 232 -10.87 5.44 -9.63
N ILE A 233 -9.91 6.35 -9.81
CA ILE A 233 -9.36 7.15 -8.71
C ILE A 233 -10.45 8.05 -8.10
N THR A 234 -11.29 8.67 -8.93
CA THR A 234 -12.41 9.49 -8.46
C THR A 234 -13.34 8.68 -7.55
N ARG A 235 -13.73 7.46 -7.95
CA ARG A 235 -14.57 6.60 -7.11
C ARG A 235 -13.89 6.25 -5.80
N GLY A 236 -12.60 5.87 -5.83
CA GLY A 236 -11.84 5.56 -4.61
C GLY A 236 -11.82 6.73 -3.63
N LEU A 237 -11.49 7.94 -4.11
CA LEU A 237 -11.43 9.15 -3.28
C LEU A 237 -12.80 9.60 -2.76
N LEU A 238 -13.86 9.40 -3.54
CA LEU A 238 -15.21 9.79 -3.17
C LEU A 238 -15.98 8.70 -2.40
N ASN A 239 -15.35 7.55 -2.11
CA ASN A 239 -15.98 6.37 -1.50
C ASN A 239 -17.24 5.90 -2.25
N GLU A 240 -17.35 6.17 -3.55
CA GLU A 240 -18.50 5.76 -4.37
C GLU A 240 -18.53 4.24 -4.64
N ALA A 241 -17.48 3.52 -4.26
CA ALA A 241 -17.36 2.07 -4.45
C ALA A 241 -17.97 1.25 -3.29
N LEU A 242 -18.40 1.88 -2.20
CA LEU A 242 -18.94 1.21 -1.01
C LEU A 242 -20.48 1.31 -0.91
N LEU A 243 -21.14 1.64 -1.98
CA LEU A 243 -22.60 1.56 -2.14
C LEU A 243 -22.94 0.55 -3.25
#